data_03f107920e8b8590eaaaf3b678bdbdd2
#
_entry.id   03f107920e8b8590eaaaf3b678bdbdd2
#
_cell.length_a   1.000
_cell.length_b   1.000
_cell.length_c   1.000
_cell.angle_alpha   90.00
_cell.angle_beta   90.00
_cell.angle_gamma   90.00
#
_symmetry.space_group_name_H-M   'P 1'
#
loop_
_entity.id
_entity.type
_entity.pdbx_description
1 polymer ?
#
loop_
_entity_poly.entity_id
_entity_poly.type
_entity_poly.pdbx_seq_one_letter_code
_entity_poly.pdbx_strand_id
1 'polypeptide(L)'
;MSKRFEARFAAVGGQGMLLAGHVLAEAAANFEGMYAVQSPTYTAQVRGGPTKTDVIIDTAEILYPRTTAIDFFLCLAQNSYDRFAFNLKPGCIMLIDPNLVHEVDEETHKVHRIPLIELTKSHMGRMVFTSTVALGAMQELTQCVRLESMLGAIRKKVPRGTEEINIRAFNIGRQAVKDLLIEAT
;
A
#
# COMPACT_ATOMS: atom_id res chain seq x y z
N MET A 1 2.75 -13.49 -21.57
CA MET A 1 2.70 -12.02 -21.37
C MET A 1 3.18 -11.72 -19.97
N SER A 2 4.06 -10.73 -19.77
CA SER A 2 4.48 -10.31 -18.43
C SER A 2 3.26 -9.81 -17.64
N LYS A 3 3.20 -10.13 -16.35
CA LYS A 3 2.15 -9.66 -15.45
C LYS A 3 2.75 -8.57 -14.56
N ARG A 4 3.03 -7.41 -15.17
CA ARG A 4 3.57 -6.25 -14.47
C ARG A 4 2.49 -5.55 -13.66
N PHE A 5 2.76 -5.31 -12.39
CA PHE A 5 1.93 -4.54 -11.49
C PHE A 5 2.77 -3.48 -10.79
N GLU A 6 2.28 -2.26 -10.75
CA GLU A 6 2.97 -1.11 -10.16
C GLU A 6 2.11 -0.52 -9.04
N ALA A 7 2.66 -0.49 -7.83
CA ALA A 7 2.03 0.11 -6.66
C ALA A 7 2.79 1.35 -6.18
N ARG A 8 2.07 2.37 -5.77
CA ARG A 8 2.61 3.56 -5.10
C ARG A 8 1.97 3.73 -3.74
N PHE A 9 2.81 3.94 -2.73
CA PHE A 9 2.41 4.24 -1.37
C PHE A 9 2.89 5.66 -1.03
N ALA A 10 1.97 6.61 -0.90
CA ALA A 10 2.24 8.01 -0.67
C ALA A 10 1.69 8.47 0.69
N ALA A 11 2.49 9.18 1.46
CA ALA A 11 2.14 9.61 2.81
C ALA A 11 3.07 10.74 3.28
N VAL A 12 2.96 11.17 4.51
CA VAL A 12 3.98 11.99 5.15
C VAL A 12 5.01 11.11 5.87
N GLY A 13 6.23 11.63 6.04
CA GLY A 13 7.31 10.91 6.69
C GLY A 13 6.93 10.41 8.09
N GLY A 14 7.21 9.13 8.36
CA GLY A 14 6.88 8.45 9.62
C GLY A 14 5.66 7.52 9.58
N GLN A 15 4.86 7.50 8.51
CA GLN A 15 3.67 6.64 8.40
C GLN A 15 3.94 5.21 7.90
N GLY A 16 5.21 4.78 7.84
CA GLY A 16 5.58 3.38 7.60
C GLY A 16 5.48 2.89 6.15
N MET A 17 5.36 3.78 5.17
CA MET A 17 5.18 3.39 3.75
C MET A 17 6.40 2.64 3.18
N LEU A 18 7.59 2.89 3.68
CA LEU A 18 8.78 2.10 3.33
C LEU A 18 8.63 0.63 3.70
N LEU A 19 8.11 0.35 4.89
CA LEU A 19 7.86 -1.03 5.34
C LEU A 19 6.78 -1.68 4.48
N ALA A 20 5.71 -0.96 4.16
CA ALA A 20 4.66 -1.46 3.29
C ALA A 20 5.21 -1.91 1.92
N GLY A 21 5.99 -1.03 1.27
CA GLY A 21 6.64 -1.37 0.00
C GLY A 21 7.61 -2.55 0.12
N HIS A 22 8.37 -2.63 1.22
CA HIS A 22 9.32 -3.72 1.45
C HIS A 22 8.61 -5.07 1.65
N VAL A 23 7.51 -5.10 2.38
CA VAL A 23 6.70 -6.32 2.58
C VAL A 23 6.10 -6.79 1.26
N LEU A 24 5.56 -5.89 0.44
CA LEU A 24 5.01 -6.24 -0.87
C LEU A 24 6.09 -6.81 -1.80
N ALA A 25 7.25 -6.14 -1.90
CA ALA A 25 8.36 -6.62 -2.72
C ALA A 25 8.89 -7.99 -2.25
N GLU A 26 9.00 -8.20 -0.93
CA GLU A 26 9.38 -9.47 -0.33
C GLU A 26 8.38 -10.58 -0.68
N ALA A 27 7.07 -10.30 -0.57
CA ALA A 27 6.01 -11.27 -0.89
C ALA A 27 6.13 -11.72 -2.36
N ALA A 28 6.27 -10.80 -3.28
CA ALA A 28 6.41 -11.11 -4.70
C ALA A 28 7.71 -11.86 -5.02
N ALA A 29 8.85 -11.37 -4.53
CA ALA A 29 10.14 -11.93 -4.90
C ALA A 29 10.44 -13.27 -4.24
N ASN A 30 10.28 -13.35 -2.91
CA ASN A 30 10.76 -14.51 -2.15
C ASN A 30 9.69 -15.58 -1.88
N PHE A 31 8.42 -15.25 -2.06
CA PHE A 31 7.32 -16.20 -1.85
C PHE A 31 6.59 -16.60 -3.14
N GLU A 32 6.71 -15.79 -4.22
CA GLU A 32 6.08 -16.12 -5.51
C GLU A 32 7.08 -16.28 -6.65
N GLY A 33 8.37 -16.03 -6.40
CA GLY A 33 9.41 -16.16 -7.43
C GLY A 33 9.32 -15.13 -8.55
N MET A 34 8.68 -13.98 -8.28
CA MET A 34 8.58 -12.88 -9.23
C MET A 34 9.79 -11.94 -9.11
N TYR A 35 10.00 -11.10 -10.11
CA TYR A 35 10.91 -9.97 -9.98
C TYR A 35 10.22 -8.83 -9.23
N ALA A 36 10.94 -8.18 -8.33
CA ALA A 36 10.42 -7.05 -7.56
C ALA A 36 11.46 -5.96 -7.37
N VAL A 37 11.06 -4.72 -7.54
CA VAL A 37 11.89 -3.54 -7.29
C VAL A 37 11.12 -2.58 -6.42
N GLN A 38 11.76 -2.09 -5.35
CA GLN A 38 11.24 -1.02 -4.50
C GLN A 38 12.08 0.24 -4.71
N SER A 39 11.43 1.37 -4.97
CA SER A 39 12.07 2.67 -5.19
C SER A 39 11.51 3.72 -4.24
N PRO A 40 12.12 3.93 -3.05
CA PRO A 40 11.69 4.97 -2.14
C PRO A 40 12.15 6.34 -2.63
N THR A 41 11.34 7.37 -2.34
CA THR A 41 11.75 8.76 -2.54
C THR A 41 12.13 9.36 -1.20
N TYR A 42 13.36 9.81 -1.10
CA TYR A 42 13.86 10.59 0.03
C TYR A 42 13.70 12.06 -0.29
N THR A 43 12.95 12.79 0.54
CA THR A 43 12.87 14.26 0.47
C THR A 43 13.86 14.88 1.44
N ALA A 44 14.31 16.09 1.16
CA ALA A 44 15.20 16.83 2.06
C ALA A 44 14.56 17.13 3.44
N GLN A 45 13.23 17.09 3.52
CA GLN A 45 12.48 17.17 4.78
C GLN A 45 12.36 15.77 5.40
N VAL A 46 13.19 15.49 6.39
CA VAL A 46 13.28 14.18 7.07
C VAL A 46 12.03 13.84 7.89
N ARG A 47 11.22 14.82 8.29
CA ARG A 47 9.97 14.63 9.05
C ARG A 47 8.85 15.52 8.53
N GLY A 48 7.66 14.93 8.36
CA GLY A 48 6.43 15.65 8.00
C GLY A 48 6.31 16.09 6.54
N GLY A 49 7.33 15.91 5.70
CA GLY A 49 7.25 16.19 4.26
C GLY A 49 6.59 15.04 3.48
N PRO A 50 6.00 15.33 2.29
CA PRO A 50 5.42 14.31 1.43
C PRO A 50 6.49 13.32 0.98
N THR A 51 6.20 12.04 1.13
CA THR A 51 7.09 10.93 0.77
C THR A 51 6.32 9.85 0.02
N LYS A 52 7.02 9.09 -0.82
CA LYS A 52 6.44 7.92 -1.48
C LYS A 52 7.43 6.77 -1.53
N THR A 53 6.91 5.57 -1.69
CA THR A 53 7.65 4.42 -2.16
C THR A 53 6.88 3.76 -3.29
N ASP A 54 7.58 3.49 -4.38
CA ASP A 54 7.03 2.75 -5.51
C ASP A 54 7.49 1.30 -5.44
N VAL A 55 6.63 0.37 -5.81
CA VAL A 55 6.96 -1.06 -5.94
C VAL A 55 6.51 -1.53 -7.31
N ILE A 56 7.41 -2.18 -8.02
CA ILE A 56 7.13 -2.85 -9.28
C ILE A 56 7.29 -4.34 -9.02
N ILE A 57 6.31 -5.14 -9.40
CA ILE A 57 6.42 -6.59 -9.45
C ILE A 57 6.10 -7.08 -10.85
N ASP A 58 6.83 -8.08 -11.32
CA ASP A 58 6.65 -8.64 -12.67
C ASP A 58 7.05 -10.11 -12.71
N THR A 59 6.46 -10.87 -13.60
CA THR A 59 6.90 -12.24 -13.93
C THR A 59 8.12 -12.27 -14.84
N ALA A 60 8.44 -11.16 -15.51
CA ALA A 60 9.64 -10.96 -16.32
C ALA A 60 10.65 -10.06 -15.62
N GLU A 61 11.91 -10.11 -16.03
CA GLU A 61 12.97 -9.26 -15.50
C GLU A 61 12.64 -7.76 -15.66
N ILE A 62 12.83 -7.00 -14.58
CA ILE A 62 12.55 -5.56 -14.54
C ILE A 62 13.80 -4.79 -14.97
N LEU A 63 13.92 -4.50 -16.26
CA LEU A 63 15.04 -3.74 -16.83
C LEU A 63 14.98 -2.24 -16.53
N TYR A 64 13.79 -1.71 -16.27
CA TYR A 64 13.59 -0.29 -15.94
C TYR A 64 12.90 -0.15 -14.58
N PRO A 65 13.64 0.27 -13.52
CA PRO A 65 13.19 0.24 -12.14
C PRO A 65 12.36 1.47 -11.71
N ARG A 66 11.72 2.15 -12.66
CA ARG A 66 10.80 3.26 -12.36
C ARG A 66 9.39 2.92 -12.79
N THR A 67 8.44 3.38 -11.99
CA THR A 67 7.01 3.25 -12.30
C THR A 67 6.62 4.15 -13.47
N THR A 68 5.88 3.61 -14.40
CA THR A 68 5.40 4.30 -15.60
C THR A 68 3.88 4.33 -15.70
N ALA A 69 3.20 3.36 -15.06
CA ALA A 69 1.77 3.19 -15.14
C ALA A 69 1.26 2.50 -13.86
N ILE A 70 0.85 3.29 -12.87
CA ILE A 70 0.47 2.83 -11.54
C ILE A 70 -0.89 2.12 -11.59
N ASP A 71 -0.93 0.88 -11.11
CA ASP A 71 -2.16 0.06 -10.98
C ASP A 71 -2.86 0.32 -9.64
N PHE A 72 -2.08 0.57 -8.57
CA PHE A 72 -2.57 0.81 -7.22
C PHE A 72 -1.89 2.02 -6.58
N PHE A 73 -2.69 2.91 -6.01
CA PHE A 73 -2.22 4.11 -5.33
C PHE A 73 -2.83 4.22 -3.92
N LEU A 74 -2.01 4.03 -2.89
CA LEU A 74 -2.35 4.35 -1.52
C LEU A 74 -1.92 5.78 -1.19
N CYS A 75 -2.82 6.59 -0.62
CA CYS A 75 -2.48 7.92 -0.17
C CYS A 75 -3.06 8.25 1.21
N LEU A 76 -2.19 8.71 2.14
CA LEU A 76 -2.53 9.06 3.52
C LEU A 76 -2.25 10.54 3.84
N ALA A 77 -2.18 11.43 2.85
CA ALA A 77 -2.03 12.87 3.09
C ALA A 77 -2.32 13.65 1.80
N GLN A 78 -3.09 14.75 1.88
CA GLN A 78 -3.43 15.55 0.71
C GLN A 78 -2.21 16.08 -0.03
N ASN A 79 -1.23 16.64 0.68
CA ASN A 79 0.00 17.15 0.07
C ASN A 79 0.83 16.07 -0.64
N SER A 80 0.67 14.80 -0.25
CA SER A 80 1.29 13.66 -0.94
C SER A 80 0.49 13.24 -2.15
N TYR A 81 -0.84 13.37 -2.12
CA TYR A 81 -1.69 13.21 -3.29
C TYR A 81 -1.34 14.24 -4.36
N ASP A 82 -1.36 15.53 -4.02
CA ASP A 82 -1.09 16.64 -4.93
C ASP A 82 0.28 16.49 -5.62
N ARG A 83 1.25 15.95 -4.90
CA ARG A 83 2.62 15.79 -5.41
C ARG A 83 2.84 14.49 -6.19
N PHE A 84 2.14 13.40 -5.87
CA PHE A 84 2.48 12.06 -6.34
C PHE A 84 1.36 11.36 -7.11
N ALA A 85 0.18 11.97 -7.28
CA ALA A 85 -0.90 11.43 -8.11
C ALA A 85 -0.63 11.65 -9.62
N PHE A 86 0.47 11.08 -10.12
CA PHE A 86 0.85 11.13 -11.53
C PHE A 86 1.21 9.73 -12.04
N ASN A 87 1.11 9.53 -13.34
CA ASN A 87 1.29 8.23 -14.01
C ASN A 87 0.35 7.14 -13.48
N LEU A 88 -0.83 7.52 -13.03
CA LEU A 88 -1.88 6.58 -12.65
C LEU A 88 -2.55 6.05 -13.92
N LYS A 89 -2.76 4.74 -14.01
CA LYS A 89 -3.53 4.15 -15.12
C LYS A 89 -4.98 4.59 -15.07
N PRO A 90 -5.65 4.71 -16.21
CA PRO A 90 -7.11 4.75 -16.21
C PRO A 90 -7.65 3.52 -15.47
N GLY A 91 -8.55 3.73 -14.51
CA GLY A 91 -9.05 2.67 -13.63
C GLY A 91 -8.08 2.20 -12.54
N CYS A 92 -7.01 2.96 -12.25
CA CYS A 92 -6.15 2.75 -11.09
C CYS A 92 -7.00 2.60 -9.82
N ILE A 93 -6.68 1.61 -9.01
CA ILE A 93 -7.32 1.41 -7.70
C ILE A 93 -6.66 2.37 -6.72
N MET A 94 -7.42 3.35 -6.23
CA MET A 94 -6.97 4.25 -5.18
C MET A 94 -7.51 3.84 -3.83
N LEU A 95 -6.67 3.81 -2.82
CA LEU A 95 -7.04 3.66 -1.41
C LEU A 95 -6.62 4.91 -0.67
N ILE A 96 -7.58 5.64 -0.12
CA ILE A 96 -7.32 6.88 0.60
C ILE A 96 -7.96 6.87 1.99
N ASP A 97 -7.35 7.60 2.92
CA ASP A 97 -7.99 7.92 4.19
C ASP A 97 -8.82 9.20 4.03
N PRO A 98 -10.17 9.14 4.13
CA PRO A 98 -11.04 10.27 3.86
C PRO A 98 -10.88 11.42 4.86
N ASN A 99 -10.28 11.16 6.04
CA ASN A 99 -10.00 12.18 7.04
C ASN A 99 -8.73 13.00 6.70
N LEU A 100 -7.93 12.53 5.74
CA LEU A 100 -6.61 13.10 5.41
C LEU A 100 -6.48 13.50 3.93
N VAL A 101 -7.31 12.93 3.06
CA VAL A 101 -7.30 13.18 1.61
C VAL A 101 -8.73 13.46 1.18
N HIS A 102 -8.99 14.71 0.79
CA HIS A 102 -10.34 15.20 0.51
C HIS A 102 -10.58 15.42 -0.98
N GLU A 103 -9.56 15.91 -1.70
CA GLU A 103 -9.64 16.23 -3.12
C GLU A 103 -8.92 15.15 -3.93
N VAL A 104 -9.69 14.38 -4.71
CA VAL A 104 -9.17 13.29 -5.56
C VAL A 104 -9.94 13.24 -6.87
N ASP A 105 -9.29 12.74 -7.93
CA ASP A 105 -9.93 12.46 -9.21
C ASP A 105 -10.71 11.14 -9.13
N GLU A 106 -12.04 11.24 -9.01
CA GLU A 106 -12.95 10.09 -8.99
C GLU A 106 -13.51 9.74 -10.38
N GLU A 107 -13.33 10.60 -11.37
CA GLU A 107 -13.88 10.37 -12.71
C GLU A 107 -13.10 9.29 -13.46
N THR A 108 -11.78 9.29 -13.29
CA THR A 108 -10.85 8.38 -14.00
C THR A 108 -10.44 7.16 -13.19
N HIS A 109 -10.62 7.17 -11.86
CA HIS A 109 -10.05 6.16 -10.97
C HIS A 109 -11.09 5.50 -10.06
N LYS A 110 -10.78 4.30 -9.60
CA LYS A 110 -11.59 3.56 -8.61
C LYS A 110 -11.16 3.94 -7.20
N VAL A 111 -11.85 4.89 -6.57
CA VAL A 111 -11.49 5.41 -5.25
C VAL A 111 -12.20 4.64 -4.14
N HIS A 112 -11.42 4.03 -3.25
CA HIS A 112 -11.87 3.38 -2.02
C HIS A 112 -11.48 4.25 -0.82
N ARG A 113 -12.49 4.66 -0.03
CA ARG A 113 -12.36 5.54 1.13
C ARG A 113 -12.44 4.71 2.40
N ILE A 114 -11.31 4.51 3.08
CA ILE A 114 -11.24 3.78 4.34
C ILE A 114 -10.49 4.63 5.36
N PRO A 115 -11.06 4.93 6.53
CA PRO A 115 -10.41 5.74 7.57
C PRO A 115 -9.33 4.91 8.29
N LEU A 116 -8.23 4.64 7.58
CA LEU A 116 -7.17 3.71 7.98
C LEU A 116 -6.52 4.09 9.31
N ILE A 117 -6.34 5.39 9.55
CA ILE A 117 -5.76 5.91 10.79
C ILE A 117 -6.68 5.64 11.98
N GLU A 118 -7.95 5.98 11.84
CA GLU A 118 -8.97 5.78 12.89
C GLU A 118 -9.16 4.28 13.16
N LEU A 119 -9.29 3.49 12.10
CA LEU A 119 -9.39 2.04 12.18
C LEU A 119 -8.19 1.42 12.90
N THR A 120 -6.98 1.87 12.58
CA THR A 120 -5.77 1.42 13.27
C THR A 120 -5.80 1.80 14.75
N LYS A 121 -6.15 3.05 15.06
CA LYS A 121 -6.20 3.54 16.44
C LYS A 121 -7.22 2.79 17.28
N SER A 122 -8.42 2.56 16.77
CA SER A 122 -9.51 1.89 17.49
C SER A 122 -9.21 0.40 17.77
N HIS A 123 -8.63 -0.32 16.81
CA HIS A 123 -8.41 -1.77 16.93
C HIS A 123 -7.04 -2.16 17.48
N MET A 124 -6.02 -1.33 17.23
CA MET A 124 -4.62 -1.63 17.59
C MET A 124 -4.08 -0.73 18.69
N GLY A 125 -4.72 0.39 18.99
CA GLY A 125 -4.27 1.38 19.97
C GLY A 125 -2.99 2.13 19.60
N ARG A 126 -2.28 1.73 18.54
CA ARG A 126 -0.97 2.28 18.14
C ARG A 126 -0.91 2.50 16.63
N MET A 127 -0.61 3.74 16.22
CA MET A 127 -0.54 4.17 14.83
C MET A 127 0.59 3.52 14.01
N VAL A 128 1.58 2.92 14.66
CA VAL A 128 2.69 2.25 13.97
C VAL A 128 2.22 1.09 13.07
N PHE A 129 1.02 0.56 13.28
CA PHE A 129 0.44 -0.52 12.49
C PHE A 129 -0.34 -0.05 11.26
N THR A 130 -0.48 1.27 11.03
CA THR A 130 -1.27 1.81 9.89
C THR A 130 -0.80 1.27 8.54
N SER A 131 0.51 1.19 8.33
CA SER A 131 1.06 0.63 7.10
C SER A 131 0.69 -0.84 6.88
N THR A 132 0.60 -1.62 7.95
CA THR A 132 0.23 -3.04 7.87
C THR A 132 -1.28 -3.20 7.66
N VAL A 133 -2.11 -2.35 8.28
CA VAL A 133 -3.57 -2.27 8.00
C VAL A 133 -3.79 -1.90 6.53
N ALA A 134 -3.09 -0.88 6.03
CA ALA A 134 -3.18 -0.47 4.63
C ALA A 134 -2.74 -1.56 3.64
N LEU A 135 -1.71 -2.35 3.98
CA LEU A 135 -1.31 -3.53 3.19
C LEU A 135 -2.40 -4.60 3.12
N GLY A 136 -3.12 -4.82 4.22
CA GLY A 136 -4.27 -5.72 4.25
C GLY A 136 -5.37 -5.28 3.31
N ALA A 137 -5.72 -3.99 3.35
CA ALA A 137 -6.70 -3.39 2.44
C ALA A 137 -6.24 -3.48 0.98
N MET A 138 -4.98 -3.17 0.69
CA MET A 138 -4.40 -3.31 -0.64
C MET A 138 -4.50 -4.75 -1.16
N GLN A 139 -4.13 -5.72 -0.35
CA GLN A 139 -4.14 -7.13 -0.76
C GLN A 139 -5.56 -7.59 -1.10
N GLU A 140 -6.56 -7.20 -0.32
CA GLU A 140 -7.96 -7.55 -0.59
C GLU A 140 -8.50 -6.88 -1.86
N LEU A 141 -8.13 -5.62 -2.13
CA LEU A 141 -8.53 -4.88 -3.32
C LEU A 141 -7.87 -5.37 -4.60
N THR A 142 -6.61 -5.79 -4.55
CA THR A 142 -5.80 -6.02 -5.75
C THR A 142 -5.50 -7.48 -6.02
N GLN A 143 -5.35 -8.29 -4.97
CA GLN A 143 -4.89 -9.68 -5.04
C GLN A 143 -3.63 -9.85 -5.91
N CYS A 144 -2.78 -8.80 -5.97
CA CYS A 144 -1.58 -8.77 -6.82
C CYS A 144 -0.53 -9.82 -6.43
N VAL A 145 -0.57 -10.27 -5.17
CA VAL A 145 0.16 -11.43 -4.64
C VAL A 145 -0.78 -12.26 -3.76
N ARG A 146 -0.48 -13.55 -3.59
CA ARG A 146 -1.32 -14.43 -2.77
C ARG A 146 -1.30 -14.03 -1.29
N LEU A 147 -2.40 -14.31 -0.61
CA LEU A 147 -2.55 -14.03 0.83
C LEU A 147 -1.42 -14.66 1.66
N GLU A 148 -1.12 -15.93 1.42
CA GLU A 148 -0.08 -16.68 2.15
C GLU A 148 1.30 -16.05 1.94
N SER A 149 1.57 -15.53 0.74
CA SER A 149 2.82 -14.84 0.42
C SER A 149 2.95 -13.53 1.20
N MET A 150 1.86 -12.77 1.34
CA MET A 150 1.84 -11.56 2.18
C MET A 150 2.05 -11.88 3.65
N LEU A 151 1.37 -12.89 4.19
CA LEU A 151 1.53 -13.31 5.58
C LEU A 151 2.95 -13.81 5.86
N GLY A 152 3.55 -14.56 4.95
CA GLY A 152 4.95 -14.99 5.03
C GLY A 152 5.93 -13.81 5.04
N ALA A 153 5.71 -12.84 4.15
CA ALA A 153 6.54 -11.64 4.06
C ALA A 153 6.41 -10.76 5.33
N ILE A 154 5.20 -10.60 5.87
CA ILE A 154 4.99 -9.88 7.13
C ILE A 154 5.81 -10.53 8.25
N ARG A 155 5.68 -11.85 8.46
CA ARG A 155 6.46 -12.56 9.50
C ARG A 155 7.96 -12.36 9.36
N LYS A 156 8.46 -12.29 8.14
CA LYS A 156 9.89 -12.12 7.84
C LYS A 156 10.40 -10.70 8.03
N LYS A 157 9.57 -9.68 7.79
CA LYS A 157 10.00 -8.27 7.70
C LYS A 157 9.67 -7.41 8.91
N VAL A 158 8.69 -7.80 9.71
CA VAL A 158 8.37 -7.06 10.93
C VAL A 158 9.38 -7.38 12.06
N PRO A 159 9.53 -6.51 13.06
CA PRO A 159 10.40 -6.78 14.20
C PRO A 159 10.02 -8.10 14.91
N ARG A 160 11.02 -8.86 15.31
CA ARG A 160 10.82 -10.14 16.05
C ARG A 160 9.92 -9.95 17.25
N GLY A 161 8.96 -10.87 17.43
CA GLY A 161 7.98 -10.84 18.50
C GLY A 161 6.77 -9.94 18.23
N THR A 162 6.70 -9.34 17.04
CA THR A 162 5.54 -8.54 16.61
C THR A 162 4.76 -9.17 15.44
N GLU A 163 5.10 -10.40 15.07
CA GLU A 163 4.55 -11.08 13.90
C GLU A 163 3.03 -11.20 13.98
N GLU A 164 2.52 -11.76 15.06
CA GLU A 164 1.07 -12.01 15.23
C GLU A 164 0.26 -10.71 15.35
N ILE A 165 0.80 -9.69 16.01
CA ILE A 165 0.11 -8.40 16.07
C ILE A 165 0.07 -7.70 14.71
N ASN A 166 1.11 -7.85 13.87
CA ASN A 166 1.10 -7.34 12.51
C ASN A 166 0.16 -8.14 11.60
N ILE A 167 0.05 -9.46 11.76
CA ILE A 167 -0.93 -10.28 11.05
C ILE A 167 -2.35 -9.86 11.43
N ARG A 168 -2.62 -9.60 12.72
CA ARG A 168 -3.90 -9.06 13.16
C ARG A 168 -4.20 -7.71 12.50
N ALA A 169 -3.25 -6.79 12.48
CA ALA A 169 -3.38 -5.49 11.82
C ALA A 169 -3.70 -5.63 10.31
N PHE A 170 -2.99 -6.52 9.63
CA PHE A 170 -3.23 -6.85 8.23
C PHE A 170 -4.66 -7.35 8.00
N ASN A 171 -5.15 -8.27 8.82
CA ASN A 171 -6.50 -8.80 8.70
C ASN A 171 -7.59 -7.76 8.98
N ILE A 172 -7.34 -6.78 9.85
CA ILE A 172 -8.24 -5.64 10.07
C ILE A 172 -8.42 -4.85 8.76
N GLY A 173 -7.34 -4.55 8.06
CA GLY A 173 -7.41 -3.85 6.77
C GLY A 173 -8.17 -4.63 5.71
N ARG A 174 -7.96 -5.95 5.62
CA ARG A 174 -8.72 -6.82 4.72
C ARG A 174 -10.22 -6.82 5.05
N GLN A 175 -10.56 -6.92 6.33
CA GLN A 175 -11.96 -6.91 6.75
C GLN A 175 -12.65 -5.60 6.41
N ALA A 176 -11.98 -4.46 6.62
CA ALA A 176 -12.53 -3.15 6.28
C ALA A 176 -12.89 -3.01 4.78
N VAL A 177 -12.12 -3.62 3.89
CA VAL A 177 -12.46 -3.66 2.46
C VAL A 177 -13.67 -4.54 2.21
N LYS A 178 -13.75 -5.71 2.83
CA LYS A 178 -14.92 -6.62 2.67
C LYS A 178 -16.20 -5.93 3.12
N ASP A 179 -16.16 -5.26 4.26
CA ASP A 179 -17.31 -4.53 4.80
C ASP A 179 -17.73 -3.40 3.83
N LEU A 180 -16.76 -2.62 3.32
CA LEU A 180 -17.01 -1.58 2.32
C LEU A 180 -17.66 -2.11 1.04
N LEU A 181 -17.21 -3.27 0.55
CA LEU A 181 -17.75 -3.87 -0.68
C LEU A 181 -19.15 -4.45 -0.49
N ILE A 182 -19.48 -4.91 0.71
CA ILE A 182 -20.84 -5.38 1.06
C ILE A 182 -21.81 -4.20 1.10
N GLU A 183 -21.41 -3.07 1.69
CA GLU A 183 -22.25 -1.86 1.76
C GLU A 183 -22.53 -1.22 0.39
N ALA A 184 -21.65 -1.46 -0.59
CA ALA A 184 -21.79 -0.93 -1.95
C ALA A 184 -22.65 -1.81 -2.89
N THR A 185 -23.17 -2.97 -2.41
CA THR A 185 -23.98 -3.93 -3.17
C THR A 185 -25.46 -3.85 -2.79
#